data_db21b80704562e1c769b2bdae44daed6
#
_entry.id   db21b80704562e1c769b2bdae44daed6
#
_cell.length_a   1.000
_cell.length_b   1.000
_cell.length_c   1.000
_cell.angle_alpha   90.00
_cell.angle_beta   90.00
_cell.angle_gamma   90.00
#
_symmetry.space_group_name_H-M   'P 1'
#
loop_
_entity.id
_entity.type
_entity.pdbx_description
1 polymer ?
#
loop_
_entity_poly.entity_id
_entity_poly.type
_entity_poly.pdbx_seq_one_letter_code
_entity_poly.pdbx_strand_id
1 'polypeptide(L)'
;LVALDLWSKAAAFDFLEAHYGPIPETARKHLVYDGLVRFELVAWGNPGTIWGLFPNGTVPLMVLRTGAVFGLFWFLHQTARTARLQIVVLSLILAGALGNLYDNFVRDDRTVRDFLHFTGTWPMVWDFPAFNVADSCITVGAIGLFLLLWREDRTAAAARVS
;
A
#
# COMPACT_ATOMS: atom_id res chain seq x y z
N LEU A 1 -9.11 6.02 -7.03
CA LEU A 1 -7.88 5.32 -6.59
C LEU A 1 -8.18 3.87 -6.20
N VAL A 2 -9.19 3.59 -5.37
CA VAL A 2 -9.59 2.20 -5.04
C VAL A 2 -9.82 1.37 -6.32
N ALA A 3 -10.63 1.87 -7.26
CA ALA A 3 -10.89 1.17 -8.53
C ALA A 3 -9.61 0.94 -9.35
N LEU A 4 -8.66 1.89 -9.33
CA LEU A 4 -7.37 1.74 -10.00
C LEU A 4 -6.53 0.62 -9.35
N ASP A 5 -6.48 0.58 -8.02
CA ASP A 5 -5.78 -0.47 -7.28
C ASP A 5 -6.36 -1.85 -7.60
N LEU A 6 -7.68 -2.00 -7.46
CA LEU A 6 -8.34 -3.29 -7.71
C LEU A 6 -8.17 -3.75 -9.16
N TRP A 7 -8.30 -2.82 -10.13
CA TRP A 7 -8.08 -3.12 -11.53
C TRP A 7 -6.64 -3.54 -11.83
N SER A 8 -5.65 -2.79 -11.32
CA SER A 8 -4.23 -3.09 -11.56
C SER A 8 -3.81 -4.43 -10.93
N LYS A 9 -4.31 -4.76 -9.75
CA LYS A 9 -4.13 -6.07 -9.11
C LYS A 9 -4.72 -7.19 -9.97
N ALA A 10 -5.96 -7.05 -10.43
CA ALA A 10 -6.60 -8.04 -11.29
C ALA A 10 -5.81 -8.19 -12.60
N ALA A 11 -5.53 -7.10 -13.30
CA ALA A 11 -4.84 -7.13 -14.58
C ALA A 11 -3.44 -7.77 -14.49
N ALA A 12 -2.67 -7.48 -13.42
CA ALA A 12 -1.34 -8.06 -13.23
C ALA A 12 -1.41 -9.57 -12.96
N PHE A 13 -2.33 -9.99 -12.09
CA PHE A 13 -2.48 -11.41 -11.73
C PHE A 13 -3.03 -12.23 -12.89
N ASP A 14 -4.05 -11.73 -13.61
CA ASP A 14 -4.62 -12.37 -14.79
C ASP A 14 -3.57 -12.49 -15.92
N PHE A 15 -2.77 -11.44 -16.13
CA PHE A 15 -1.66 -11.47 -17.09
C PHE A 15 -0.64 -12.55 -16.74
N LEU A 16 -0.21 -12.61 -15.48
CA LEU A 16 0.79 -13.59 -15.04
C LEU A 16 0.23 -15.02 -15.10
N GLU A 17 -1.04 -15.21 -14.79
CA GLU A 17 -1.69 -16.51 -14.90
C GLU A 17 -1.79 -16.98 -16.36
N ALA A 18 -2.24 -16.10 -17.26
CA ALA A 18 -2.35 -16.40 -18.67
C ALA A 18 -0.99 -16.69 -19.32
N HIS A 19 0.08 -16.03 -18.87
CA HIS A 19 1.41 -16.14 -19.46
C HIS A 19 2.20 -17.35 -18.94
N TYR A 20 2.09 -17.68 -17.66
CA TYR A 20 2.89 -18.73 -17.01
C TYR A 20 2.10 -20.01 -16.71
N GLY A 21 0.77 -19.98 -16.84
CA GLY A 21 -0.06 -21.17 -16.70
C GLY A 21 -0.07 -21.77 -15.29
N PRO A 22 -0.13 -23.12 -15.19
CA PRO A 22 -0.43 -23.81 -13.93
C PRO A 22 0.75 -23.94 -12.94
N ILE A 23 1.73 -23.04 -12.99
CA ILE A 23 2.78 -23.00 -11.97
C ILE A 23 2.27 -22.30 -10.69
N PRO A 24 2.87 -22.57 -9.51
CA PRO A 24 2.50 -21.87 -8.30
C PRO A 24 2.50 -20.35 -8.47
N GLU A 25 1.50 -19.67 -7.91
CA GLU A 25 1.32 -18.22 -8.02
C GLU A 25 2.60 -17.47 -7.65
N THR A 26 3.25 -17.85 -6.54
CA THR A 26 4.50 -17.26 -6.06
C THR A 26 5.71 -17.44 -6.98
N ALA A 27 5.64 -18.37 -7.92
CA ALA A 27 6.70 -18.61 -8.92
C ALA A 27 6.50 -17.79 -10.21
N ARG A 28 5.34 -17.15 -10.38
CA ARG A 28 5.02 -16.32 -11.55
C ARG A 28 5.71 -14.97 -11.44
N LYS A 29 6.75 -14.78 -12.25
CA LYS A 29 7.53 -13.53 -12.33
C LYS A 29 7.74 -13.16 -13.78
N HIS A 30 7.45 -11.93 -14.13
CA HIS A 30 7.65 -11.40 -15.47
C HIS A 30 8.60 -10.20 -15.42
N LEU A 31 9.77 -10.35 -16.05
CA LEU A 31 10.75 -9.28 -16.16
C LEU A 31 10.25 -8.23 -17.15
N VAL A 32 10.03 -7.01 -16.66
CA VAL A 32 9.60 -5.87 -17.48
C VAL A 32 10.80 -5.04 -17.92
N TYR A 33 11.74 -4.80 -17.02
CA TYR A 33 12.94 -4.01 -17.28
C TYR A 33 14.13 -4.57 -16.52
N ASP A 34 15.28 -4.69 -17.23
CA ASP A 34 16.56 -5.14 -16.67
C ASP A 34 17.63 -4.05 -16.82
N GLY A 35 18.06 -3.48 -15.71
CA GLY A 35 19.07 -2.41 -15.64
C GLY A 35 19.68 -2.32 -14.25
N LEU A 36 20.21 -1.15 -13.89
CA LEU A 36 20.70 -0.89 -12.52
C LEU A 36 19.60 -1.07 -11.47
N VAL A 37 18.37 -0.78 -11.86
CA VAL A 37 17.14 -1.14 -11.15
C VAL A 37 16.38 -2.10 -12.05
N ARG A 38 16.11 -3.30 -11.56
CA ARG A 38 15.28 -4.30 -12.23
C ARG A 38 13.83 -4.12 -11.77
N PHE A 39 12.90 -4.19 -12.72
CA PHE A 39 11.47 -4.18 -12.46
C PHE A 39 10.82 -5.46 -12.95
N GLU A 40 10.11 -6.13 -12.07
CA GLU A 40 9.37 -7.36 -12.34
C GLU A 40 7.92 -7.22 -11.92
N LEU A 41 7.01 -7.81 -12.70
CA LEU A 41 5.67 -8.14 -12.24
C LEU A 41 5.72 -9.49 -11.55
N VAL A 42 5.16 -9.58 -10.35
CA VAL A 42 5.10 -10.80 -9.54
C VAL A 42 3.67 -11.07 -9.07
N ALA A 43 3.35 -12.30 -8.77
CA ALA A 43 2.07 -12.65 -8.16
C ALA A 43 2.32 -13.10 -6.71
N TRP A 44 2.37 -12.15 -5.79
CA TRP A 44 2.61 -12.45 -4.38
C TRP A 44 1.38 -12.14 -3.52
N GLY A 45 0.92 -13.18 -2.82
CA GLY A 45 -0.07 -13.03 -1.78
C GLY A 45 0.60 -12.62 -0.47
N ASN A 46 0.41 -11.36 -0.06
CA ASN A 46 0.94 -10.84 1.19
C ASN A 46 -0.08 -11.04 2.34
N PRO A 47 0.20 -11.89 3.33
CA PRO A 47 -0.69 -12.09 4.48
C PRO A 47 -0.73 -10.86 5.41
N GLY A 48 0.00 -9.81 5.06
CA GLY A 48 0.05 -8.55 5.82
C GLY A 48 1.01 -8.61 7.02
N THR A 49 1.85 -9.64 7.09
CA THR A 49 2.87 -9.74 8.12
C THR A 49 4.16 -9.12 7.63
N ILE A 50 4.50 -7.95 8.16
CA ILE A 50 5.83 -7.39 7.97
C ILE A 50 6.82 -8.35 8.65
N TRP A 51 7.75 -8.93 7.86
CA TRP A 51 8.86 -9.77 8.34
C TRP A 51 8.46 -11.10 9.00
N GLY A 52 7.26 -11.64 8.73
CA GLY A 52 6.83 -12.92 9.32
C GLY A 52 6.54 -12.87 10.82
N LEU A 53 6.42 -11.68 11.40
CA LEU A 53 6.23 -11.47 12.86
C LEU A 53 4.96 -12.09 13.43
N PHE A 54 3.95 -12.40 12.59
CA PHE A 54 2.70 -13.03 13.01
C PHE A 54 2.29 -14.10 11.99
N PRO A 55 2.83 -15.32 12.06
CA PRO A 55 2.55 -16.39 11.08
C PRO A 55 1.06 -16.74 10.93
N ASN A 56 0.24 -16.44 11.94
CA ASN A 56 -1.22 -16.63 11.94
C ASN A 56 -1.98 -15.30 12.05
N GLY A 57 -1.34 -14.18 11.67
CA GLY A 57 -1.80 -12.83 11.99
C GLY A 57 -2.79 -12.20 11.02
N THR A 58 -3.26 -12.91 9.99
CA THR A 58 -4.15 -12.35 8.98
C THR A 58 -5.43 -11.77 9.59
N VAL A 59 -6.08 -12.51 10.49
CA VAL A 59 -7.34 -12.04 11.13
C VAL A 59 -7.11 -10.84 12.06
N PRO A 60 -6.15 -10.85 13.00
CA PRO A 60 -5.82 -9.66 13.78
C PRO A 60 -5.49 -8.43 12.94
N LEU A 61 -4.75 -8.61 11.84
CA LEU A 61 -4.43 -7.52 10.92
C LEU A 61 -5.66 -7.00 10.16
N MET A 62 -6.57 -7.88 9.76
CA MET A 62 -7.85 -7.46 9.16
C MET A 62 -8.67 -6.64 10.14
N VAL A 63 -8.75 -7.04 11.41
CA VAL A 63 -9.45 -6.28 12.45
C VAL A 63 -8.79 -4.90 12.64
N LEU A 64 -7.47 -4.85 12.74
CA LEU A 64 -6.71 -3.60 12.86
C LEU A 64 -6.93 -2.69 11.65
N ARG A 65 -6.82 -3.22 10.42
CA ARG A 65 -7.07 -2.48 9.18
C ARG A 65 -8.51 -1.96 9.11
N THR A 66 -9.48 -2.79 9.49
CA THR A 66 -10.88 -2.38 9.56
C THR A 66 -11.08 -1.23 10.53
N GLY A 67 -10.52 -1.32 11.74
CA GLY A 67 -10.54 -0.24 12.71
C GLY A 67 -9.88 1.05 12.20
N ALA A 68 -8.74 0.92 11.52
CA ALA A 68 -8.04 2.04 10.90
C ALA A 68 -8.89 2.72 9.81
N VAL A 69 -9.60 1.96 8.97
CA VAL A 69 -10.52 2.50 7.96
C VAL A 69 -11.65 3.31 8.61
N PHE A 70 -12.29 2.79 9.67
CA PHE A 70 -13.32 3.53 10.40
C PHE A 70 -12.75 4.80 11.06
N GLY A 71 -11.57 4.71 11.67
CA GLY A 71 -10.88 5.86 12.25
C GLY A 71 -10.55 6.93 11.20
N LEU A 72 -10.07 6.54 10.02
CA LEU A 72 -9.79 7.46 8.92
C LEU A 72 -11.05 8.13 8.38
N PHE A 73 -12.16 7.38 8.26
CA PHE A 73 -13.46 7.96 7.88
C PHE A 73 -13.94 8.99 8.89
N TRP A 74 -13.87 8.65 10.18
CA TRP A 74 -14.24 9.56 11.25
C TRP A 74 -13.37 10.82 11.24
N PHE A 75 -12.04 10.65 11.12
CA PHE A 75 -11.10 11.77 11.09
C PHE A 75 -11.31 12.65 9.85
N LEU A 76 -11.56 12.05 8.69
CA LEU A 76 -11.87 12.78 7.47
C LEU A 76 -13.18 13.58 7.60
N HIS A 77 -14.19 12.99 8.26
CA HIS A 77 -15.46 13.68 8.53
C HIS A 77 -15.29 14.91 9.42
N GLN A 78 -14.37 14.87 10.38
CA GLN A 78 -14.05 15.99 11.30
C GLN A 78 -13.14 17.05 10.66
N THR A 79 -12.49 16.72 9.55
CA THR A 79 -11.57 17.63 8.87
C THR A 79 -12.34 18.79 8.23
N ALA A 80 -11.89 20.03 8.51
CA ALA A 80 -12.52 21.22 7.94
C ALA A 80 -12.47 21.21 6.41
N ARG A 81 -13.55 21.54 5.75
CA ARG A 81 -13.66 21.56 4.27
C ARG A 81 -12.63 22.48 3.59
N THR A 82 -12.11 23.45 4.31
CA THR A 82 -11.06 24.37 3.87
C THR A 82 -9.66 23.74 3.91
N ALA A 83 -9.45 22.69 4.68
CA ALA A 83 -8.18 21.98 4.82
C ALA A 83 -7.95 20.99 3.65
N ARG A 84 -7.95 21.53 2.41
CA ARG A 84 -7.96 20.73 1.17
C ARG A 84 -6.82 19.72 1.08
N LEU A 85 -5.61 20.12 1.46
CA LEU A 85 -4.44 19.25 1.39
C LEU A 85 -4.54 18.11 2.40
N GLN A 86 -5.03 18.37 3.62
CA GLN A 86 -5.28 17.35 4.63
C GLN A 86 -6.35 16.36 4.16
N ILE A 87 -7.42 16.83 3.53
CA ILE A 87 -8.44 15.96 2.92
C ILE A 87 -7.83 15.06 1.85
N VAL A 88 -6.96 15.60 0.97
CA VAL A 88 -6.30 14.82 -0.09
C VAL A 88 -5.42 13.72 0.50
N VAL A 89 -4.54 14.04 1.45
CA VAL A 89 -3.63 13.03 2.02
C VAL A 89 -4.38 11.96 2.82
N LEU A 90 -5.41 12.34 3.57
CA LEU A 90 -6.27 11.38 4.29
C LEU A 90 -7.05 10.49 3.32
N SER A 91 -7.54 11.05 2.20
CA SER A 91 -8.23 10.28 1.17
C SER A 91 -7.31 9.30 0.45
N LEU A 92 -6.01 9.64 0.27
CA LEU A 92 -5.00 8.73 -0.25
C LEU A 92 -4.82 7.52 0.69
N ILE A 93 -4.61 7.78 1.98
CA ILE A 93 -4.44 6.72 2.99
C ILE A 93 -5.69 5.83 3.03
N LEU A 94 -6.87 6.45 3.06
CA LEU A 94 -8.13 5.73 3.12
C LEU A 94 -8.35 4.87 1.86
N ALA A 95 -8.07 5.41 0.66
CA ALA A 95 -8.20 4.67 -0.59
C ALA A 95 -7.29 3.44 -0.63
N GLY A 96 -6.03 3.58 -0.20
CA GLY A 96 -5.10 2.46 -0.10
C GLY A 96 -5.53 1.43 0.95
N ALA A 97 -5.97 1.88 2.13
CA ALA A 97 -6.47 0.99 3.17
C ALA A 97 -7.68 0.18 2.70
N LEU A 98 -8.62 0.80 1.98
CA LEU A 98 -9.78 0.14 1.40
C LEU A 98 -9.40 -0.89 0.32
N GLY A 99 -8.45 -0.56 -0.58
CA GLY A 99 -7.97 -1.46 -1.61
C GLY A 99 -7.35 -2.74 -1.04
N ASN A 100 -6.49 -2.61 -0.02
CA ASN A 100 -5.88 -3.76 0.64
C ASN A 100 -6.89 -4.54 1.51
N LEU A 101 -7.82 -3.86 2.15
CA LEU A 101 -8.86 -4.49 2.95
C LEU A 101 -9.84 -5.29 2.07
N TYR A 102 -10.16 -4.80 0.87
CA TYR A 102 -10.97 -5.53 -0.10
C TYR A 102 -10.38 -6.91 -0.42
N ASP A 103 -9.08 -6.97 -0.74
CA ASP A 103 -8.40 -8.25 -0.98
C ASP A 103 -8.53 -9.21 0.21
N ASN A 104 -8.32 -8.73 1.43
CA ASN A 104 -8.44 -9.55 2.64
C ASN A 104 -9.85 -10.14 2.85
N PHE A 105 -10.91 -9.51 2.35
CA PHE A 105 -12.27 -10.01 2.47
C PHE A 105 -12.69 -10.91 1.32
N VAL A 106 -12.18 -10.66 0.11
CA VAL A 106 -12.66 -11.32 -1.11
C VAL A 106 -11.84 -12.56 -1.45
N ARG A 107 -10.55 -12.57 -1.13
CA ARG A 107 -9.69 -13.73 -1.42
C ARG A 107 -9.85 -14.83 -0.36
N ASP A 108 -9.87 -16.07 -0.81
CA ASP A 108 -10.00 -17.25 0.06
C ASP A 108 -8.81 -17.37 1.04
N ASP A 109 -7.60 -17.03 0.57
CA ASP A 109 -6.36 -17.02 1.35
C ASP A 109 -6.20 -15.76 2.22
N ARG A 110 -7.12 -14.78 2.08
CA ARG A 110 -7.12 -13.50 2.79
C ARG A 110 -5.84 -12.69 2.62
N THR A 111 -5.06 -12.95 1.58
CA THR A 111 -3.83 -12.21 1.30
C THR A 111 -4.12 -10.95 0.47
N VAL A 112 -3.23 -9.97 0.57
CA VAL A 112 -3.23 -8.80 -0.32
C VAL A 112 -2.37 -9.11 -1.54
N ARG A 113 -2.85 -8.75 -2.73
CA ARG A 113 -2.13 -8.95 -3.99
C ARG A 113 -1.05 -7.88 -4.16
N ASP A 114 0.22 -8.31 -4.10
CA ASP A 114 1.38 -7.47 -4.39
C ASP A 114 1.98 -7.91 -5.73
N PHE A 115 2.21 -6.94 -6.63
CA PHE A 115 2.60 -7.25 -8.01
C PHE A 115 3.75 -6.39 -8.56
N LEU A 116 4.13 -5.31 -7.90
CA LEU A 116 5.26 -4.46 -8.26
C LEU A 116 6.47 -4.88 -7.45
N HIS A 117 7.52 -5.35 -8.13
CA HIS A 117 8.74 -5.80 -7.47
C HIS A 117 9.96 -5.12 -8.09
N PHE A 118 10.79 -4.51 -7.24
CA PHE A 118 12.00 -3.82 -7.66
C PHE A 118 13.20 -4.37 -6.93
N THR A 119 14.26 -4.65 -7.67
CA THR A 119 15.56 -5.03 -7.13
C THR A 119 16.65 -4.15 -7.74
N GLY A 120 17.80 -4.05 -7.11
CA GLY A 120 18.90 -3.26 -7.65
C GLY A 120 20.26 -3.79 -7.21
N THR A 121 21.30 -3.37 -7.94
CA THR A 121 22.68 -3.79 -7.72
C THR A 121 23.60 -2.64 -7.32
N TRP A 122 23.14 -1.40 -7.42
CA TRP A 122 23.94 -0.22 -7.07
C TRP A 122 23.15 0.70 -6.13
N PRO A 123 23.78 1.30 -5.09
CA PRO A 123 25.20 1.21 -4.68
C PRO A 123 25.56 -0.12 -4.00
N MET A 124 24.60 -0.92 -3.63
CA MET A 124 24.70 -2.28 -3.11
C MET A 124 23.54 -3.12 -3.62
N VAL A 125 23.59 -4.41 -3.48
CA VAL A 125 22.45 -5.30 -3.79
C VAL A 125 21.34 -5.03 -2.80
N TRP A 126 20.14 -4.74 -3.32
CA TRP A 126 18.94 -4.52 -2.52
C TRP A 126 17.74 -5.18 -3.20
N ASP A 127 16.80 -5.58 -2.39
CA ASP A 127 15.54 -6.20 -2.78
C ASP A 127 14.43 -5.46 -2.03
N PHE A 128 13.59 -4.72 -2.77
CA PHE A 128 12.47 -4.00 -2.19
C PHE A 128 11.27 -4.92 -2.14
N PRO A 129 10.63 -5.11 -0.98
CA PRO A 129 9.45 -5.96 -0.88
C PRO A 129 8.41 -5.61 -1.94
N ALA A 130 7.80 -6.63 -2.54
CA ALA A 130 6.74 -6.39 -3.51
C ALA A 130 5.60 -5.60 -2.86
N PHE A 131 4.96 -4.75 -3.66
CA PHE A 131 3.89 -3.85 -3.23
C PHE A 131 2.87 -3.64 -4.35
N ASN A 132 1.86 -2.81 -4.07
CA ASN A 132 0.77 -2.50 -4.98
C ASN A 132 0.45 -1.00 -5.00
N VAL A 133 -0.57 -0.60 -5.77
CA VAL A 133 -1.02 0.81 -5.86
C VAL A 133 -1.57 1.31 -4.53
N ALA A 134 -2.27 0.46 -3.77
CA ALA A 134 -2.80 0.84 -2.45
C ALA A 134 -1.68 1.19 -1.47
N ASP A 135 -0.57 0.41 -1.45
CA ASP A 135 0.58 0.69 -0.59
C ASP A 135 1.26 2.01 -0.97
N SER A 136 1.35 2.30 -2.28
CA SER A 136 1.83 3.60 -2.78
C SER A 136 0.95 4.75 -2.28
N CYS A 137 -0.37 4.59 -2.33
CA CYS A 137 -1.31 5.60 -1.83
C CYS A 137 -1.16 5.81 -0.32
N ILE A 138 -1.04 4.73 0.47
CA ILE A 138 -0.82 4.81 1.93
C ILE A 138 0.49 5.54 2.21
N THR A 139 1.58 5.16 1.54
CA THR A 139 2.91 5.72 1.78
C THR A 139 2.95 7.22 1.45
N VAL A 140 2.48 7.62 0.26
CA VAL A 140 2.43 9.03 -0.15
C VAL A 140 1.52 9.85 0.76
N GLY A 141 0.36 9.29 1.12
CA GLY A 141 -0.57 9.93 2.03
C GLY A 141 0.01 10.10 3.44
N ALA A 142 0.69 9.09 3.98
CA ALA A 142 1.31 9.14 5.29
C ALA A 142 2.47 10.14 5.35
N ILE A 143 3.33 10.17 4.34
CA ILE A 143 4.40 11.19 4.22
C ILE A 143 3.78 12.58 4.13
N GLY A 144 2.75 12.77 3.31
CA GLY A 144 2.05 14.05 3.18
C GLY A 144 1.43 14.51 4.51
N LEU A 145 0.78 13.62 5.24
CA LEU A 145 0.19 13.92 6.55
C LEU A 145 1.27 14.29 7.57
N PHE A 146 2.36 13.54 7.62
CA PHE A 146 3.50 13.84 8.48
C PHE A 146 4.06 15.25 8.23
N LEU A 147 4.27 15.60 6.96
CA LEU A 147 4.80 16.93 6.58
C LEU A 147 3.83 18.06 6.95
N LEU A 148 2.52 17.85 6.83
CA LEU A 148 1.51 18.82 7.24
C LEU A 148 1.55 19.07 8.75
N LEU A 149 1.53 18.02 9.55
CA LEU A 149 1.55 18.10 11.01
C LEU A 149 2.86 18.74 11.49
N TRP A 150 3.98 18.38 10.90
CA TRP A 150 5.28 18.98 11.22
C TRP A 150 5.32 20.50 10.95
N ARG A 151 4.72 20.94 9.84
CA ARG A 151 4.62 22.37 9.53
C ARG A 151 3.74 23.11 10.53
N GLU A 152 2.60 22.54 10.89
CA GLU A 152 1.68 23.12 11.88
C GLU A 152 2.35 23.31 13.23
N ASP A 153 3.06 22.27 13.72
CA ASP A 153 3.79 22.34 15.00
C ASP A 153 4.86 23.44 14.98
N ARG A 154 5.62 23.58 13.88
CA ARG A 154 6.64 24.62 13.76
C ARG A 154 6.03 26.02 13.74
N THR A 155 4.90 26.21 13.09
CA THR A 155 4.19 27.50 13.05
C THR A 155 3.64 27.87 14.43
N ALA A 156 3.06 26.89 15.13
CA ALA A 156 2.56 27.09 16.49
C ALA A 156 3.70 27.38 17.49
N ALA A 157 4.86 26.74 17.34
CA ALA A 157 6.03 27.00 18.17
C ALA A 157 6.60 28.43 17.95
N ALA A 158 6.69 28.87 16.68
CA ALA A 158 7.16 30.22 16.35
C ALA A 158 6.23 31.31 16.91
N ALA A 159 4.91 31.09 16.88
CA ALA A 159 3.92 32.03 17.41
C ALA A 159 3.93 32.15 18.97
N ARG A 160 4.51 31.17 19.68
CA ARG A 160 4.65 31.22 21.15
C ARG A 160 5.89 31.98 21.61
N VAL A 161 6.84 32.24 20.73
CA VAL A 161 8.14 32.92 21.03
C VAL A 161 8.12 34.37 20.59
N SER A 162 7.17 34.77 19.75
CA SER A 162 6.92 36.17 19.34
C SER A 162 5.97 36.88 20.29
#